data_d6f1304700e809f7055fa3a7681361af
#
_entry.id   d6f1304700e809f7055fa3a7681361af
#
_cell.length_a   1.000
_cell.length_b   1.000
_cell.length_c   1.000
_cell.angle_alpha   90.00
_cell.angle_beta   90.00
_cell.angle_gamma   90.00
#
_symmetry.space_group_name_H-M   'P 1'
#
loop_
_entity.id
_entity.type
_entity.pdbx_description
1 polymer ?
#
loop_
_entity_poly.entity_id
_entity_poly.type
_entity_poly.pdbx_seq_one_letter_code
_entity_poly.pdbx_strand_id
1 'polypeptide(L)'
;MMKDKVKVIFFDADDTLWDNQTYFDRAEEVFTEELKEYGTAEELSDALYKTESANMPILGYGAKSLLRLPATPFPGVVKTLDALEKTGRYRLILMTKGDMLDQQNKIRRSGLDKYFYRVIVVTIKGIKEYLDISHVELVPSSQIAVVGNSFKSDIQPIIEIGGYGIHIPFTPCGGTR
;
A
#
# COMPACT_ATOMS: atom_id res chain seq x y z
N MET A 1 21.07 -9.83 15.71
CA MET A 1 19.78 -9.07 15.75
C MET A 1 19.22 -8.98 14.33
N MET A 2 17.90 -8.69 14.16
CA MET A 2 17.28 -8.52 12.83
C MET A 2 18.04 -7.51 11.95
N LYS A 3 18.37 -6.34 12.51
CA LYS A 3 19.07 -5.25 11.80
C LYS A 3 20.40 -5.66 11.16
N ASP A 4 21.06 -6.70 11.65
CA ASP A 4 22.35 -7.12 11.11
C ASP A 4 22.20 -8.13 9.98
N LYS A 5 21.01 -8.70 9.82
CA LYS A 5 20.68 -9.69 8.77
C LYS A 5 19.98 -9.06 7.58
N VAL A 6 19.09 -8.07 7.82
CA VAL A 6 18.29 -7.44 6.78
C VAL A 6 19.17 -6.63 5.82
N LYS A 7 18.93 -6.79 4.53
CA LYS A 7 19.56 -6.03 3.44
C LYS A 7 18.56 -5.28 2.57
N VAL A 8 17.34 -5.78 2.50
CA VAL A 8 16.27 -5.16 1.70
C VAL A 8 15.06 -4.92 2.59
N ILE A 9 14.50 -3.73 2.50
CA ILE A 9 13.27 -3.38 3.20
C ILE A 9 12.22 -3.01 2.15
N PHE A 10 11.12 -3.75 2.13
CA PHE A 10 9.94 -3.41 1.37
C PHE A 10 9.02 -2.54 2.19
N PHE A 11 8.48 -1.52 1.56
CA PHE A 11 7.42 -0.70 2.12
C PHE A 11 6.16 -0.87 1.28
N ASP A 12 5.06 -1.12 1.93
CA ASP A 12 3.75 -0.86 1.35
C ASP A 12 3.53 0.66 1.28
N ALA A 13 2.57 1.09 0.46
CA ALA A 13 2.33 2.49 0.19
C ALA A 13 1.07 3.02 0.89
N ASP A 14 -0.09 2.62 0.37
CA ASP A 14 -1.39 3.12 0.80
C ASP A 14 -1.66 2.67 2.26
N ASP A 15 -2.05 3.61 3.12
CA ASP A 15 -2.30 3.40 4.55
C ASP A 15 -1.09 2.91 5.37
N THR A 16 0.10 2.95 4.74
CA THR A 16 1.39 2.69 5.38
C THR A 16 2.29 3.94 5.36
N LEU A 17 2.45 4.56 4.19
CA LEU A 17 3.27 5.78 4.04
C LEU A 17 2.42 7.05 3.98
N TRP A 18 1.20 6.96 3.49
CA TRP A 18 0.21 8.04 3.41
C TRP A 18 -1.19 7.49 3.57
N ASP A 19 -2.12 8.36 3.95
CA ASP A 19 -3.54 8.02 4.06
C ASP A 19 -4.16 7.84 2.67
N ASN A 20 -4.85 6.76 2.48
CA ASN A 20 -5.60 6.45 1.28
C ASN A 20 -7.06 6.10 1.61
N GLN A 21 -7.30 5.36 2.70
CA GLN A 21 -8.63 4.89 3.07
C GLN A 21 -9.59 6.03 3.40
N THR A 22 -9.15 7.03 4.15
CA THR A 22 -10.00 8.18 4.51
C THR A 22 -10.54 8.92 3.28
N TYR A 23 -9.79 8.94 2.17
CA TYR A 23 -10.27 9.56 0.93
C TYR A 23 -11.35 8.72 0.25
N PHE A 24 -11.24 7.40 0.31
CA PHE A 24 -12.28 6.51 -0.21
C PHE A 24 -13.54 6.60 0.62
N ASP A 25 -13.42 6.61 1.95
CA ASP A 25 -14.55 6.76 2.86
C ASP A 25 -15.31 8.07 2.56
N ARG A 26 -14.60 9.18 2.37
CA ARG A 26 -15.22 10.45 1.99
C ARG A 26 -15.87 10.43 0.60
N ALA A 27 -15.24 9.80 -0.38
CA ALA A 27 -15.82 9.67 -1.71
C ALA A 27 -17.11 8.84 -1.68
N GLU A 28 -17.16 7.80 -0.86
CA GLU A 28 -18.33 6.97 -0.62
C GLU A 28 -19.43 7.75 0.09
N GLU A 29 -19.11 8.55 1.11
CA GLU A 29 -20.05 9.45 1.78
C GLU A 29 -20.69 10.43 0.79
N VAL A 30 -19.90 11.07 -0.08
CA VAL A 30 -20.42 11.98 -1.11
C VAL A 30 -21.30 11.22 -2.10
N PHE A 31 -20.87 10.04 -2.56
CA PHE A 31 -21.63 9.22 -3.48
C PHE A 31 -23.01 8.84 -2.92
N THR A 32 -23.05 8.37 -1.68
CA THR A 32 -24.28 7.96 -1.03
C THR A 32 -25.20 9.15 -0.75
N GLU A 33 -24.67 10.33 -0.40
CA GLU A 33 -25.47 11.54 -0.22
C GLU A 33 -26.06 12.05 -1.54
N GLU A 34 -25.29 12.07 -2.61
CA GLU A 34 -25.77 12.51 -3.94
C GLU A 34 -26.87 11.59 -4.50
N LEU A 35 -26.84 10.32 -4.14
CA LEU A 35 -27.78 9.30 -4.63
C LEU A 35 -28.87 8.91 -3.60
N LYS A 36 -29.00 9.64 -2.51
CA LYS A 36 -29.93 9.30 -1.41
C LYS A 36 -31.42 9.15 -1.82
N GLU A 37 -31.82 9.69 -2.98
CA GLU A 37 -33.17 9.51 -3.54
C GLU A 37 -33.39 8.09 -4.09
N TYR A 38 -32.31 7.33 -4.35
CA TYR A 38 -32.35 6.01 -4.97
C TYR A 38 -32.20 4.85 -3.99
N GLY A 39 -31.86 5.12 -2.74
CA GLY A 39 -31.69 4.10 -1.71
C GLY A 39 -31.08 4.63 -0.43
N THR A 40 -30.98 3.77 0.56
CA THR A 40 -30.26 4.09 1.80
C THR A 40 -28.75 4.12 1.57
N ALA A 41 -28.01 4.78 2.46
CA ALA A 41 -26.53 4.82 2.38
C ALA A 41 -25.92 3.41 2.35
N GLU A 42 -26.45 2.47 3.13
CA GLU A 42 -25.99 1.08 3.17
C GLU A 42 -26.23 0.34 1.85
N GLU A 43 -27.43 0.49 1.26
CA GLU A 43 -27.77 -0.12 -0.04
C GLU A 43 -26.91 0.44 -1.17
N LEU A 44 -26.67 1.75 -1.18
CA LEU A 44 -25.84 2.42 -2.18
C LEU A 44 -24.36 2.05 -2.04
N SER A 45 -23.85 1.98 -0.82
CA SER A 45 -22.49 1.53 -0.51
C SER A 45 -22.25 0.08 -0.97
N ASP A 46 -23.22 -0.80 -0.68
CA ASP A 46 -23.19 -2.20 -1.09
C ASP A 46 -23.24 -2.36 -2.62
N ALA A 47 -24.08 -1.55 -3.29
CA ALA A 47 -24.14 -1.52 -4.75
C ALA A 47 -22.85 -0.99 -5.38
N LEU A 48 -22.23 0.05 -4.81
CA LEU A 48 -20.94 0.57 -5.23
C LEU A 48 -19.85 -0.50 -5.11
N TYR A 49 -19.75 -1.14 -3.94
CA TYR A 49 -18.77 -2.20 -3.68
C TYR A 49 -18.92 -3.37 -4.65
N LYS A 50 -20.15 -3.86 -4.89
CA LYS A 50 -20.44 -4.95 -5.84
C LYS A 50 -20.03 -4.57 -7.26
N THR A 51 -20.34 -3.34 -7.67
CA THR A 51 -20.01 -2.82 -9.01
C THR A 51 -18.49 -2.70 -9.19
N GLU A 52 -17.80 -2.13 -8.22
CA GLU A 52 -16.34 -2.03 -8.25
C GLU A 52 -15.68 -3.42 -8.28
N SER A 53 -16.13 -4.33 -7.41
CA SER A 53 -15.59 -5.69 -7.33
C SER A 53 -15.80 -6.48 -8.61
N ALA A 54 -16.95 -6.34 -9.27
CA ALA A 54 -17.25 -6.98 -10.55
C ALA A 54 -16.42 -6.41 -11.70
N ASN A 55 -16.17 -5.10 -11.69
CA ASN A 55 -15.43 -4.42 -12.76
C ASN A 55 -13.91 -4.50 -12.59
N MET A 56 -13.40 -4.70 -11.38
CA MET A 56 -11.97 -4.74 -11.10
C MET A 56 -11.21 -5.77 -11.96
N PRO A 57 -11.69 -7.01 -12.19
CA PRO A 57 -11.01 -7.97 -13.07
C PRO A 57 -10.99 -7.56 -14.54
N ILE A 58 -11.93 -6.71 -14.97
CA ILE A 58 -12.12 -6.31 -16.38
C ILE A 58 -11.40 -5.00 -16.67
N LEU A 59 -11.61 -3.99 -15.82
CA LEU A 59 -11.15 -2.62 -16.02
C LEU A 59 -9.90 -2.29 -15.18
N GLY A 60 -9.48 -3.21 -14.31
CA GLY A 60 -8.44 -2.95 -13.32
C GLY A 60 -8.87 -1.87 -12.32
N TYR A 61 -7.91 -1.23 -11.69
CA TYR A 61 -8.15 -0.14 -10.73
C TYR A 61 -8.49 1.21 -11.39
N GLY A 62 -8.80 1.23 -12.68
CA GLY A 62 -8.91 2.44 -13.49
C GLY A 62 -9.95 3.47 -13.03
N ALA A 63 -11.06 3.03 -12.42
CA ALA A 63 -12.07 3.95 -11.92
C ALA A 63 -11.55 4.80 -10.74
N LYS A 64 -10.62 4.25 -9.94
CA LYS A 64 -9.99 4.95 -8.80
C LYS A 64 -8.82 5.84 -9.21
N SER A 65 -8.17 5.56 -10.34
CA SER A 65 -7.03 6.35 -10.84
C SER A 65 -7.42 7.77 -11.28
N LEU A 66 -8.70 8.03 -11.51
CA LEU A 66 -9.22 9.37 -11.84
C LEU A 66 -9.24 10.31 -10.62
N LEU A 67 -9.20 9.78 -9.41
CA LEU A 67 -9.12 10.57 -8.19
C LEU A 67 -7.67 11.02 -8.00
N ARG A 68 -7.40 12.30 -8.17
CA ARG A 68 -6.10 12.92 -7.86
C ARG A 68 -5.92 13.03 -6.34
N LEU A 69 -5.94 11.89 -5.66
CA LEU A 69 -5.84 11.86 -4.21
C LEU A 69 -4.49 12.42 -3.76
N PRO A 70 -4.46 13.24 -2.72
CA PRO A 70 -3.19 13.65 -2.11
C PRO A 70 -2.47 12.40 -1.58
N ALA A 71 -1.15 12.39 -1.70
CA ALA A 71 -0.29 11.35 -1.13
C ALA A 71 0.65 12.02 -0.12
N THR A 72 0.06 12.70 0.87
CA THR A 72 0.84 13.39 1.91
C THR A 72 1.37 12.35 2.89
N PRO A 73 2.71 12.24 3.03
CA PRO A 73 3.30 11.27 3.95
C PRO A 73 2.82 11.45 5.38
N PHE A 74 2.59 10.35 6.09
CA PHE A 74 2.29 10.41 7.52
C PHE A 74 3.42 11.05 8.31
N PRO A 75 3.12 11.68 9.47
CA PRO A 75 4.13 12.22 10.35
C PRO A 75 5.20 11.17 10.70
N GLY A 76 6.47 11.54 10.53
CA GLY A 76 7.60 10.66 10.82
C GLY A 76 8.09 9.79 9.66
N VAL A 77 7.31 9.60 8.59
CA VAL A 77 7.72 8.78 7.42
C VAL A 77 9.00 9.32 6.80
N VAL A 78 9.02 10.60 6.43
CA VAL A 78 10.22 11.23 5.82
C VAL A 78 11.43 11.09 6.73
N LYS A 79 11.28 11.40 8.02
CA LYS A 79 12.37 11.28 9.01
C LYS A 79 12.90 9.85 9.11
N THR A 80 12.02 8.85 9.03
CA THR A 80 12.39 7.44 9.09
C THR A 80 13.15 7.02 7.84
N LEU A 81 12.64 7.39 6.66
CA LEU A 81 13.30 7.09 5.39
C LEU A 81 14.67 7.76 5.28
N ASP A 82 14.80 9.03 5.68
CA ASP A 82 16.07 9.73 5.80
C ASP A 82 17.07 8.99 6.70
N ALA A 83 16.59 8.51 7.86
CA ALA A 83 17.43 7.77 8.79
C ALA A 83 17.90 6.43 8.21
N LEU A 84 17.03 5.71 7.51
CA LEU A 84 17.38 4.45 6.85
C LEU A 84 18.39 4.68 5.72
N GLU A 85 18.16 5.68 4.86
CA GLU A 85 19.05 6.05 3.76
C GLU A 85 20.45 6.39 4.26
N LYS A 86 20.55 7.24 5.31
CA LYS A 86 21.82 7.63 5.92
C LYS A 86 22.65 6.45 6.46
N THR A 87 22.01 5.33 6.76
CA THR A 87 22.78 4.13 7.19
C THR A 87 23.59 3.51 6.05
N GLY A 88 23.19 3.71 4.80
CA GLY A 88 23.77 3.06 3.62
C GLY A 88 23.66 1.52 3.62
N ARG A 89 22.86 0.94 4.54
CA ARG A 89 22.83 -0.51 4.80
C ARG A 89 21.74 -1.23 4.03
N TYR A 90 20.66 -0.53 3.68
CA TYR A 90 19.46 -1.15 3.18
C TYR A 90 19.14 -0.66 1.77
N ARG A 91 18.71 -1.57 0.91
CA ARG A 91 17.99 -1.20 -0.31
C ARG A 91 16.51 -1.06 0.05
N LEU A 92 15.94 0.12 -0.20
CA LEU A 92 14.53 0.38 0.06
C LEU A 92 13.74 0.16 -1.23
N ILE A 93 12.70 -0.64 -1.16
CA ILE A 93 11.82 -0.96 -2.29
C ILE A 93 10.38 -0.63 -1.87
N LEU A 94 9.66 0.10 -2.71
CA LEU A 94 8.23 0.26 -2.57
C LEU A 94 7.52 -0.88 -3.30
N MET A 95 6.61 -1.58 -2.62
CA MET A 95 5.79 -2.61 -3.22
C MET A 95 4.33 -2.39 -2.86
N THR A 96 3.52 -2.00 -3.83
CA THR A 96 2.12 -1.63 -3.63
C THR A 96 1.20 -2.38 -4.57
N LYS A 97 -0.07 -2.54 -4.18
CA LYS A 97 -1.13 -3.05 -5.04
C LYS A 97 -1.85 -1.89 -5.72
N GLY A 98 -2.25 -2.09 -6.97
CA GLY A 98 -3.10 -1.10 -7.64
C GLY A 98 -2.85 -0.96 -9.12
N ASP A 99 -3.36 0.14 -9.68
CA ASP A 99 -3.04 0.57 -11.04
C ASP A 99 -1.63 1.17 -11.09
N MET A 100 -0.87 0.79 -12.11
CA MET A 100 0.52 1.22 -12.29
C MET A 100 0.65 2.75 -12.37
N LEU A 101 -0.20 3.40 -13.16
CA LEU A 101 -0.12 4.85 -13.37
C LEU A 101 -0.53 5.62 -12.13
N ASP A 102 -1.57 5.14 -11.43
CA ASP A 102 -2.03 5.76 -10.20
C ASP A 102 -0.96 5.68 -9.11
N GLN A 103 -0.41 4.50 -8.87
CA GLN A 103 0.62 4.31 -7.85
C GLN A 103 1.90 5.08 -8.17
N GLN A 104 2.34 5.11 -9.44
CA GLN A 104 3.46 5.94 -9.85
C GLN A 104 3.21 7.44 -9.64
N ASN A 105 2.00 7.90 -9.90
CA ASN A 105 1.62 9.29 -9.67
C ASN A 105 1.54 9.63 -8.19
N LYS A 106 1.01 8.74 -7.35
CA LYS A 106 0.98 8.92 -5.89
C LYS A 106 2.40 9.02 -5.33
N ILE A 107 3.30 8.11 -5.68
CA ILE A 107 4.67 8.12 -5.16
C ILE A 107 5.43 9.39 -5.57
N ARG A 108 5.24 9.89 -6.79
CA ARG A 108 5.84 11.17 -7.22
C ARG A 108 5.26 12.36 -6.45
N ARG A 109 3.93 12.41 -6.29
CA ARG A 109 3.27 13.48 -5.53
C ARG A 109 3.65 13.48 -4.05
N SER A 110 3.91 12.32 -3.46
CA SER A 110 4.38 12.23 -2.08
C SER A 110 5.80 12.77 -1.87
N GLY A 111 6.59 12.89 -2.95
CA GLY A 111 8.01 13.24 -2.88
C GLY A 111 8.89 12.16 -2.24
N LEU A 112 8.35 10.92 -2.10
CA LEU A 112 9.07 9.80 -1.51
C LEU A 112 9.81 8.92 -2.54
N ASP A 113 9.60 9.13 -3.83
CA ASP A 113 10.23 8.39 -4.92
C ASP A 113 11.75 8.33 -4.82
N LYS A 114 12.38 9.41 -4.37
CA LYS A 114 13.83 9.54 -4.19
C LYS A 114 14.45 8.55 -3.20
N TYR A 115 13.66 8.00 -2.25
CA TYR A 115 14.14 7.06 -1.23
C TYR A 115 14.18 5.62 -1.73
N PHE A 116 13.42 5.31 -2.77
CA PHE A 116 13.25 3.94 -3.20
C PHE A 116 14.12 3.60 -4.40
N TYR A 117 14.98 2.62 -4.21
CA TYR A 117 15.77 2.03 -5.29
C TYR A 117 14.90 1.50 -6.42
N ARG A 118 13.69 0.98 -6.07
CA ARG A 118 12.72 0.43 -7.01
C ARG A 118 11.29 0.63 -6.50
N VAL A 119 10.37 0.87 -7.43
CA VAL A 119 8.92 0.86 -7.19
C VAL A 119 8.33 -0.32 -7.95
N ILE A 120 7.59 -1.18 -7.26
CA ILE A 120 6.96 -2.38 -7.80
C ILE A 120 5.46 -2.27 -7.56
N VAL A 121 4.69 -2.31 -8.63
CA VAL A 121 3.23 -2.35 -8.57
C VAL A 121 2.76 -3.73 -8.98
N VAL A 122 1.97 -4.37 -8.13
CA VAL A 122 1.44 -5.71 -8.33
C VAL A 122 -0.08 -5.73 -8.22
N THR A 123 -0.71 -6.73 -8.81
CA THR A 123 -2.15 -6.97 -8.64
C THR A 123 -2.45 -7.70 -7.34
N ILE A 124 -1.54 -8.56 -6.91
CA ILE A 124 -1.65 -9.37 -5.69
C ILE A 124 -0.32 -9.27 -4.95
N LYS A 125 -0.37 -9.21 -3.61
CA LYS A 125 0.78 -9.41 -2.74
C LYS A 125 0.60 -10.73 -2.01
N GLY A 126 1.43 -11.69 -2.35
CA GLY A 126 1.42 -13.02 -1.76
C GLY A 126 2.81 -13.61 -1.69
N ILE A 127 2.91 -14.85 -1.24
CA ILE A 127 4.18 -15.60 -1.13
C ILE A 127 4.94 -15.58 -2.45
N LYS A 128 4.24 -15.84 -3.56
CA LYS A 128 4.85 -15.92 -4.88
C LYS A 128 5.55 -14.63 -5.25
N GLU A 129 4.88 -13.48 -5.09
CA GLU A 129 5.42 -12.18 -5.44
C GLU A 129 6.67 -11.85 -4.60
N TYR A 130 6.66 -12.16 -3.31
CA TYR A 130 7.84 -11.96 -2.45
C TYR A 130 9.00 -12.91 -2.80
N LEU A 131 8.72 -14.16 -3.19
CA LEU A 131 9.75 -15.08 -3.68
C LEU A 131 10.34 -14.63 -5.01
N ASP A 132 9.51 -14.23 -5.97
CA ASP A 132 9.95 -13.75 -7.28
C ASP A 132 10.90 -12.54 -7.12
N ILE A 133 10.52 -11.61 -6.25
CA ILE A 133 11.36 -10.43 -6.00
C ILE A 133 12.64 -10.81 -5.23
N SER A 134 12.57 -11.72 -4.27
CA SER A 134 13.74 -12.26 -3.58
C SER A 134 14.77 -12.81 -4.58
N HIS A 135 14.33 -13.53 -5.59
CA HIS A 135 15.17 -14.04 -6.68
C HIS A 135 15.75 -12.91 -7.53
N VAL A 136 14.92 -11.94 -7.94
CA VAL A 136 15.34 -10.78 -8.75
C VAL A 136 16.37 -9.93 -8.01
N GLU A 137 16.19 -9.72 -6.72
CA GLU A 137 17.09 -8.94 -5.88
C GLU A 137 18.35 -9.72 -5.44
N LEU A 138 18.41 -11.01 -5.74
CA LEU A 138 19.48 -11.93 -5.32
C LEU A 138 19.73 -11.90 -3.80
N VAL A 139 18.63 -11.83 -3.03
CA VAL A 139 18.65 -11.76 -1.57
C VAL A 139 17.71 -12.82 -1.00
N PRO A 140 18.16 -13.73 -0.14
CA PRO A 140 17.30 -14.72 0.48
C PRO A 140 16.23 -14.03 1.35
N SER A 141 15.03 -14.61 1.44
CA SER A 141 13.91 -14.05 2.22
C SER A 141 14.30 -13.72 3.66
N SER A 142 15.19 -14.49 4.26
CA SER A 142 15.72 -14.25 5.63
C SER A 142 16.54 -12.95 5.78
N GLN A 143 16.79 -12.23 4.69
CA GLN A 143 17.42 -10.91 4.66
C GLN A 143 16.48 -9.80 4.19
N ILE A 144 15.19 -10.10 4.10
CA ILE A 144 14.14 -9.18 3.69
C ILE A 144 13.28 -8.82 4.90
N ALA A 145 12.97 -7.54 5.05
CA ALA A 145 11.92 -7.04 5.93
C ALA A 145 10.81 -6.39 5.10
N VAL A 146 9.57 -6.53 5.52
CA VAL A 146 8.40 -5.87 4.93
C VAL A 146 7.72 -5.02 5.99
N VAL A 147 7.46 -3.77 5.65
CA VAL A 147 6.72 -2.80 6.46
C VAL A 147 5.38 -2.54 5.78
N GLY A 148 4.28 -2.77 6.46
CA GLY A 148 2.95 -2.56 5.87
C GLY A 148 1.82 -2.61 6.88
N ASN A 149 0.65 -2.12 6.46
CA ASN A 149 -0.56 -2.07 7.28
C ASN A 149 -1.43 -3.34 7.17
N SER A 150 -1.30 -4.08 6.09
CA SER A 150 -2.10 -5.30 5.86
C SER A 150 -1.39 -6.54 6.38
N PHE A 151 -1.90 -7.12 7.49
CA PHE A 151 -1.34 -8.37 7.99
C PHE A 151 -1.36 -9.47 6.92
N LYS A 152 -2.49 -9.61 6.21
CA LYS A 152 -2.69 -10.66 5.20
C LYS A 152 -1.82 -10.48 3.94
N SER A 153 -1.61 -9.25 3.49
CA SER A 153 -0.93 -8.97 2.22
C SER A 153 0.56 -8.65 2.40
N ASP A 154 0.95 -8.06 3.53
CA ASP A 154 2.31 -7.57 3.74
C ASP A 154 3.08 -8.45 4.73
N ILE A 155 2.46 -8.81 5.85
CA ILE A 155 3.18 -9.38 6.98
C ILE A 155 3.20 -10.92 6.93
N GLN A 156 2.04 -11.54 6.76
CA GLN A 156 1.93 -12.99 6.77
C GLN A 156 2.79 -13.64 5.67
N PRO A 157 2.73 -13.21 4.38
CA PRO A 157 3.47 -13.87 3.32
C PRO A 157 4.98 -13.84 3.50
N ILE A 158 5.54 -12.72 4.01
CA ILE A 158 6.98 -12.62 4.22
C ILE A 158 7.45 -13.46 5.40
N ILE A 159 6.66 -13.57 6.46
CA ILE A 159 6.95 -14.43 7.62
C ILE A 159 6.94 -15.89 7.20
N GLU A 160 5.98 -16.33 6.40
CA GLU A 160 5.84 -17.71 5.93
C GLU A 160 7.05 -18.18 5.12
N ILE A 161 7.75 -17.27 4.44
CA ILE A 161 8.98 -17.58 3.69
C ILE A 161 10.27 -17.27 4.47
N GLY A 162 10.16 -17.00 5.77
CA GLY A 162 11.30 -16.82 6.67
C GLY A 162 11.91 -15.42 6.71
N GLY A 163 11.21 -14.41 6.19
CA GLY A 163 11.60 -13.00 6.32
C GLY A 163 11.05 -12.34 7.58
N TYR A 164 11.07 -11.02 7.63
CA TYR A 164 10.63 -10.22 8.76
C TYR A 164 9.46 -9.33 8.38
N GLY A 165 8.37 -9.37 9.16
CA GLY A 165 7.22 -8.48 9.03
C GLY A 165 7.24 -7.39 10.12
N ILE A 166 7.03 -6.15 9.72
CA ILE A 166 6.84 -5.00 10.60
C ILE A 166 5.44 -4.45 10.32
N HIS A 167 4.50 -4.80 11.18
CA HIS A 167 3.11 -4.39 11.04
C HIS A 167 2.90 -2.98 11.59
N ILE A 168 2.40 -2.08 10.75
CA ILE A 168 1.96 -0.74 11.12
C ILE A 168 0.45 -0.69 10.94
N PRO A 169 -0.33 -0.99 12.00
CA PRO A 169 -1.79 -1.00 11.88
C PRO A 169 -2.29 0.39 11.55
N PHE A 170 -3.10 0.48 10.51
CA PHE A 170 -3.79 1.71 10.13
C PHE A 170 -5.19 1.71 10.72
N THR A 171 -5.55 2.82 11.38
CA THR A 171 -6.93 3.08 11.82
C THR A 171 -7.36 4.40 11.20
N PRO A 172 -8.39 4.42 10.36
CA PRO A 172 -8.92 5.65 9.78
C PRO A 172 -9.30 6.64 10.86
N CYS A 173 -8.90 7.90 10.71
CA CYS A 173 -9.33 8.97 11.61
C CYS A 173 -10.83 9.22 11.42
N GLY A 174 -11.67 8.80 12.39
CA GLY A 174 -13.10 9.10 12.44
C GLY A 174 -14.03 7.91 12.18
N GLY A 175 -13.54 6.72 11.96
CA GLY A 175 -14.35 5.51 11.81
C GLY A 175 -14.60 4.80 13.13
N THR A 176 -15.71 5.06 13.81
CA THR A 176 -16.34 4.06 14.67
C THR A 176 -17.10 3.10 13.77
N ARG A 177 -16.59 1.88 13.58
CA ARG A 177 -17.40 0.73 13.18
C ARG A 177 -17.90 0.02 14.41
#